data_ed1fc83117c519d9f7b649f3917547ee
#
_entry.id   ed1fc83117c519d9f7b649f3917547ee
#
_cell.length_a   1.000
_cell.length_b   1.000
_cell.length_c   1.000
_cell.angle_alpha   90.00
_cell.angle_beta   90.00
_cell.angle_gamma   90.00
#
_symmetry.space_group_name_H-M   'P 1'
#
loop_
_entity.id
_entity.type
_entity.pdbx_description
1 polymer ?
#
loop_
_entity_poly.entity_id
_entity_poly.type
_entity_poly.pdbx_seq_one_letter_code
_entity_poly.pdbx_strand_id
1 'polypeptide(L)'
;MTERKLARNVAVAGVGMSKFGVFPEKTSRDLFVEAYRELRGSIEKEFSPDEIQAFFMGNFTSDQFEKQGHLAPIVASWLGLSPVASLRIEDACASGGVALHQAILAVASGEYDAVLVGGVEKMTDLPTADVTNALASAADTLLEIPAGFTSPGLYATMATAYLDKYHADPEALAQVAIKNHSNGALNEKAQFNQSIQDVMAGKKAKALKKGEPVPVWETEMEFMRDAKANPMIAWPLRLFDCSPISDGAAVLLLVSEDVVSKFTDHPIFVAGIGQASDGALAERESLTEIASASRAAKQAYAMAGITPDDINFAEVHDCFTIAEIMASEDIGFFPRGEGWKAAMEGKTARTGEHPINTSGGLKSKGHPVGASGVAQVVEIWKQLHGIAGERQLLGELKYGLSHNVGGTGQTAVVHIFEKRN
;
A
#
# COMPACT_ATOMS: atom_id res chain seq x y z
N MET A 1 -16.01 -5.39 25.21
CA MET A 1 -14.52 -5.30 25.15
C MET A 1 -14.15 -3.97 25.82
N THR A 2 -13.13 -3.95 26.68
CA THR A 2 -12.61 -2.71 27.21
C THR A 2 -12.11 -1.85 26.07
N GLU A 3 -12.42 -0.55 26.13
CA GLU A 3 -11.97 0.46 25.17
C GLU A 3 -10.43 0.43 25.13
N ARG A 4 -9.86 0.03 23.98
CA ARG A 4 -8.40 0.00 23.81
C ARG A 4 -7.92 1.40 23.48
N LYS A 5 -6.89 1.88 24.19
CA LYS A 5 -6.21 3.16 23.90
C LYS A 5 -4.70 2.94 23.93
N LEU A 6 -3.98 3.74 23.17
CA LEU A 6 -2.52 3.83 23.29
C LEU A 6 -2.19 4.44 24.65
N ALA A 7 -1.18 3.93 25.34
CA ALA A 7 -0.79 4.42 26.67
C ALA A 7 -0.29 5.88 26.63
N ARG A 8 0.32 6.28 25.49
CA ARG A 8 0.63 7.68 25.16
C ARG A 8 0.44 7.91 23.66
N ASN A 9 0.22 9.17 23.26
CA ASN A 9 0.06 9.51 21.87
C ASN A 9 1.37 9.32 21.09
N VAL A 10 1.23 8.85 19.85
CA VAL A 10 2.32 8.65 18.89
C VAL A 10 2.07 9.52 17.68
N ALA A 11 3.10 10.19 17.20
CA ALA A 11 3.03 11.05 16.03
C ALA A 11 4.02 10.62 14.95
N VAL A 12 3.66 10.89 13.71
CA VAL A 12 4.56 10.82 12.54
C VAL A 12 5.18 12.21 12.39
N ALA A 13 6.49 12.30 12.67
CA ALA A 13 7.24 13.55 12.61
C ALA A 13 7.80 13.84 11.21
N GLY A 14 7.98 12.81 10.39
CA GLY A 14 8.47 12.96 9.02
C GLY A 14 8.34 11.66 8.24
N VAL A 15 8.44 11.78 6.91
CA VAL A 15 8.23 10.68 5.97
C VAL A 15 9.19 10.75 4.79
N GLY A 16 9.49 9.62 4.18
CA GLY A 16 10.23 9.59 2.93
C GLY A 16 10.00 8.30 2.17
N MET A 17 10.18 8.35 0.85
CA MET A 17 10.15 7.17 0.00
C MET A 17 11.09 7.32 -1.20
N SER A 18 11.67 6.23 -1.65
CA SER A 18 12.32 6.18 -2.96
C SER A 18 11.26 6.25 -4.07
N LYS A 19 11.67 6.52 -5.30
CA LYS A 19 10.81 6.20 -6.43
C LYS A 19 10.60 4.69 -6.47
N PHE A 20 9.36 4.24 -6.78
CA PHE A 20 9.07 2.84 -7.05
C PHE A 20 9.30 2.55 -8.53
N GLY A 21 9.84 1.40 -8.86
CA GLY A 21 10.18 1.08 -10.25
C GLY A 21 10.99 -0.18 -10.42
N VAL A 22 11.76 -0.22 -11.50
CA VAL A 22 12.69 -1.30 -11.86
C VAL A 22 14.09 -0.69 -11.88
N PHE A 23 14.96 -1.10 -10.95
CA PHE A 23 16.27 -0.50 -10.71
C PHE A 23 17.38 -1.56 -10.61
N PRO A 24 17.81 -2.14 -11.74
CA PRO A 24 18.82 -3.22 -11.73
C PRO A 24 20.18 -2.78 -11.17
N GLU A 25 20.44 -1.46 -11.12
CA GLU A 25 21.67 -0.86 -10.59
C GLU A 25 21.64 -0.57 -9.08
N LYS A 26 20.48 -0.77 -8.41
CA LYS A 26 20.31 -0.46 -6.98
C LYS A 26 20.07 -1.72 -6.16
N THR A 27 20.56 -1.69 -4.93
CA THR A 27 20.24 -2.67 -3.91
C THR A 27 19.10 -2.15 -3.01
N SER A 28 18.52 -3.02 -2.17
CA SER A 28 17.56 -2.61 -1.15
C SER A 28 18.13 -1.53 -0.20
N ARG A 29 19.46 -1.55 0.04
CA ARG A 29 20.15 -0.57 0.86
C ARG A 29 20.15 0.82 0.21
N ASP A 30 20.44 0.88 -1.10
CA ASP A 30 20.45 2.14 -1.85
C ASP A 30 19.04 2.77 -1.85
N LEU A 31 18.01 1.96 -2.11
CA LEU A 31 16.61 2.39 -2.09
C LEU A 31 16.19 2.91 -0.71
N PHE A 32 16.63 2.23 0.36
CA PHE A 32 16.31 2.66 1.73
C PHE A 32 17.06 3.97 2.11
N VAL A 33 18.32 4.12 1.69
CA VAL A 33 19.08 5.37 1.87
C VAL A 33 18.39 6.53 1.15
N GLU A 34 17.86 6.33 -0.07
CA GLU A 34 17.12 7.37 -0.78
C GLU A 34 15.84 7.78 -0.01
N ALA A 35 15.07 6.80 0.49
CA ALA A 35 13.90 7.07 1.31
C ALA A 35 14.27 7.82 2.60
N TYR A 36 15.33 7.42 3.28
CA TYR A 36 15.80 8.07 4.49
C TYR A 36 16.30 9.51 4.26
N ARG A 37 16.93 9.79 3.13
CA ARG A 37 17.30 11.17 2.78
C ARG A 37 16.08 12.07 2.58
N GLU A 38 15.02 11.55 1.93
CA GLU A 38 13.76 12.29 1.80
C GLU A 38 13.10 12.50 3.17
N LEU A 39 13.09 11.48 4.03
CA LEU A 39 12.58 11.61 5.40
C LEU A 39 13.30 12.76 6.13
N ARG A 40 14.63 12.81 6.09
CA ARG A 40 15.38 13.87 6.76
C ARG A 40 15.03 15.27 6.23
N GLY A 41 14.73 15.37 4.95
CA GLY A 41 14.28 16.61 4.33
C GLY A 41 12.84 17.00 4.63
N SER A 42 12.02 16.05 5.11
CA SER A 42 10.61 16.28 5.47
C SER A 42 10.42 16.70 6.93
N ILE A 43 11.41 16.49 7.78
CA ILE A 43 11.38 16.88 9.20
C ILE A 43 11.69 18.37 9.32
N GLU A 44 10.82 19.11 9.99
CA GLU A 44 10.95 20.58 10.09
C GLU A 44 12.15 21.05 10.87
N LYS A 45 12.57 20.29 11.87
CA LYS A 45 13.66 20.63 12.79
C LYS A 45 14.84 19.70 12.62
N GLU A 46 16.05 20.24 12.72
CA GLU A 46 17.25 19.43 12.62
C GLU A 46 17.35 18.46 13.80
N PHE A 47 17.63 17.18 13.52
CA PHE A 47 17.81 16.14 14.52
C PHE A 47 19.06 15.29 14.21
N SER A 48 19.64 14.72 15.28
CA SER A 48 20.75 13.77 15.15
C SER A 48 20.23 12.35 14.91
N PRO A 49 20.89 11.54 14.05
CA PRO A 49 20.59 10.11 13.95
C PRO A 49 20.65 9.37 15.30
N ASP A 50 21.45 9.84 16.26
CA ASP A 50 21.57 9.26 17.61
C ASP A 50 20.30 9.41 18.46
N GLU A 51 19.34 10.26 18.05
CA GLU A 51 18.06 10.39 18.70
C GLU A 51 17.10 9.26 18.34
N ILE A 52 17.41 8.49 17.27
CA ILE A 52 16.65 7.29 16.88
C ILE A 52 17.06 6.12 17.77
N GLN A 53 16.14 5.60 18.56
CA GLN A 53 16.40 4.59 19.58
C GLN A 53 16.19 3.16 19.12
N ALA A 54 15.35 2.95 18.07
CA ALA A 54 15.12 1.64 17.47
C ALA A 54 14.74 1.75 15.99
N PHE A 55 14.91 0.66 15.24
CA PHE A 55 14.56 0.55 13.84
C PHE A 55 13.72 -0.70 13.57
N PHE A 56 12.50 -0.50 13.07
CA PHE A 56 11.57 -1.55 12.67
C PHE A 56 11.48 -1.58 11.14
N MET A 57 11.75 -2.72 10.52
CA MET A 57 11.80 -2.84 9.07
C MET A 57 10.88 -3.93 8.56
N GLY A 58 9.87 -3.54 7.77
CA GLY A 58 9.06 -4.46 6.99
C GLY A 58 9.82 -4.95 5.74
N ASN A 59 9.93 -6.25 5.59
CA ASN A 59 10.50 -6.88 4.41
C ASN A 59 9.99 -8.31 4.31
N PHE A 60 9.43 -8.67 3.16
CA PHE A 60 8.85 -9.99 2.99
C PHE A 60 9.94 -11.04 2.84
N THR A 61 10.71 -11.00 1.75
CA THR A 61 11.59 -12.13 1.46
C THR A 61 12.87 -11.73 0.70
N SER A 62 13.66 -10.82 1.30
CA SER A 62 14.98 -10.47 0.76
C SER A 62 15.91 -11.69 0.64
N ASP A 63 15.72 -12.71 1.47
CA ASP A 63 16.42 -13.99 1.39
C ASP A 63 16.15 -14.73 0.07
N GLN A 64 14.97 -14.63 -0.53
CA GLN A 64 14.67 -15.20 -1.84
C GLN A 64 15.04 -14.23 -2.96
N PHE A 65 14.69 -12.95 -2.86
CA PHE A 65 14.92 -11.95 -3.91
C PHE A 65 16.40 -11.57 -4.07
N GLU A 66 17.11 -11.32 -2.97
CA GLU A 66 18.48 -10.80 -2.99
C GLU A 66 19.52 -11.76 -2.37
N LYS A 67 19.08 -12.94 -1.90
CA LYS A 67 19.94 -13.87 -1.11
C LYS A 67 20.47 -13.22 0.18
N GLN A 68 19.74 -12.22 0.74
CA GLN A 68 20.14 -11.46 1.90
C GLN A 68 19.19 -11.71 3.08
N GLY A 69 19.61 -12.51 4.05
CA GLY A 69 19.01 -12.53 5.40
C GLY A 69 19.51 -11.38 6.26
N HIS A 70 18.92 -11.22 7.46
CA HIS A 70 19.38 -10.25 8.49
C HIS A 70 19.48 -8.79 8.00
N LEU A 71 18.54 -8.37 7.13
CA LEU A 71 18.64 -7.12 6.39
C LEU A 71 18.55 -5.87 7.29
N ALA A 72 17.72 -5.88 8.36
CA ALA A 72 17.48 -4.69 9.18
C ALA A 72 18.75 -4.10 9.82
N PRO A 73 19.60 -4.85 10.53
CA PRO A 73 20.83 -4.30 11.10
C PRO A 73 21.85 -3.85 10.02
N ILE A 74 21.85 -4.49 8.86
CA ILE A 74 22.68 -4.08 7.73
C ILE A 74 22.23 -2.70 7.23
N VAL A 75 20.93 -2.50 7.03
CA VAL A 75 20.37 -1.19 6.62
C VAL A 75 20.62 -0.16 7.71
N ALA A 76 20.39 -0.48 8.99
CA ALA A 76 20.69 0.44 10.10
C ALA A 76 22.14 0.94 10.09
N SER A 77 23.10 0.04 9.82
CA SER A 77 24.51 0.41 9.68
C SER A 77 24.77 1.36 8.50
N TRP A 78 24.13 1.13 7.36
CA TRP A 78 24.24 2.00 6.17
C TRP A 78 23.63 3.39 6.38
N LEU A 79 22.62 3.49 7.26
CA LEU A 79 22.01 4.76 7.64
C LEU A 79 22.80 5.51 8.73
N GLY A 80 23.84 4.92 9.28
CA GLY A 80 24.60 5.48 10.40
C GLY A 80 23.85 5.44 11.73
N LEU A 81 22.87 4.54 11.89
CA LEU A 81 22.06 4.39 13.11
C LEU A 81 22.66 3.42 14.13
N SER A 82 23.70 2.67 13.75
CA SER A 82 24.32 1.69 14.67
C SER A 82 25.12 2.42 15.79
N PRO A 83 24.98 2.00 17.05
CA PRO A 83 24.23 0.84 17.52
C PRO A 83 22.78 1.18 17.91
N VAL A 84 21.80 0.60 17.23
CA VAL A 84 20.38 0.67 17.61
C VAL A 84 19.77 -0.73 17.58
N ALA A 85 18.75 -0.97 18.40
CA ALA A 85 17.93 -2.17 18.28
C ALA A 85 17.24 -2.16 16.90
N SER A 86 17.48 -3.18 16.09
CA SER A 86 16.90 -3.25 14.74
C SER A 86 16.35 -4.64 14.46
N LEU A 87 15.16 -4.71 13.88
CA LEU A 87 14.50 -5.98 13.57
C LEU A 87 13.79 -5.94 12.23
N ARG A 88 13.83 -7.07 11.53
CA ARG A 88 13.02 -7.32 10.34
C ARG A 88 11.70 -7.95 10.76
N ILE A 89 10.60 -7.43 10.23
CA ILE A 89 9.24 -7.93 10.43
C ILE A 89 8.71 -8.44 9.10
N GLU A 90 8.23 -9.67 9.11
CA GLU A 90 7.67 -10.34 7.96
C GLU A 90 6.19 -10.65 8.22
N ASP A 91 5.33 -10.32 7.27
CA ASP A 91 3.91 -10.68 7.22
C ASP A 91 3.39 -10.53 5.77
N ALA A 92 4.10 -11.18 4.85
CA ALA A 92 3.89 -11.08 3.40
C ALA A 92 3.79 -9.62 2.94
N CYS A 93 2.77 -9.28 2.13
CA CYS A 93 2.55 -7.92 1.64
C CYS A 93 2.15 -6.92 2.74
N ALA A 94 1.78 -7.39 3.94
CA ALA A 94 1.50 -6.57 5.11
C ALA A 94 2.75 -6.24 5.96
N SER A 95 3.93 -6.77 5.62
CA SER A 95 5.17 -6.61 6.42
C SER A 95 5.44 -5.16 6.83
N GLY A 96 5.26 -4.19 5.91
CA GLY A 96 5.43 -2.76 6.21
C GLY A 96 4.38 -2.22 7.17
N GLY A 97 3.12 -2.60 6.99
CA GLY A 97 2.03 -2.21 7.87
C GLY A 97 2.15 -2.81 9.27
N VAL A 98 2.56 -4.08 9.36
CA VAL A 98 2.81 -4.74 10.65
C VAL A 98 4.04 -4.15 11.35
N ALA A 99 5.11 -3.83 10.60
CA ALA A 99 6.26 -3.13 11.16
C ALA A 99 5.86 -1.77 11.77
N LEU A 100 5.02 -1.01 11.07
CA LEU A 100 4.44 0.23 11.56
C LEU A 100 3.60 -0.01 12.82
N HIS A 101 2.74 -1.02 12.82
CA HIS A 101 1.90 -1.38 13.98
C HIS A 101 2.76 -1.66 15.23
N GLN A 102 3.81 -2.47 15.08
CA GLN A 102 4.73 -2.79 16.18
C GLN A 102 5.54 -1.57 16.65
N ALA A 103 5.98 -0.72 15.73
CA ALA A 103 6.69 0.52 16.06
C ALA A 103 5.79 1.49 16.84
N ILE A 104 4.50 1.62 16.46
CA ILE A 104 3.52 2.41 17.20
C ILE A 104 3.37 1.87 18.64
N LEU A 105 3.22 0.55 18.81
CA LEU A 105 3.11 -0.08 20.12
C LEU A 105 4.39 0.13 20.96
N ALA A 106 5.56 0.04 20.36
CA ALA A 106 6.84 0.26 21.04
C ALA A 106 6.98 1.70 21.55
N VAL A 107 6.59 2.70 20.77
CA VAL A 107 6.56 4.10 21.22
C VAL A 107 5.46 4.30 22.28
N ALA A 108 4.26 3.78 22.04
CA ALA A 108 3.14 3.92 22.95
C ALA A 108 3.37 3.25 24.33
N SER A 109 4.17 2.19 24.39
CA SER A 109 4.52 1.50 25.64
C SER A 109 5.45 2.31 26.55
N GLY A 110 6.14 3.32 26.01
CA GLY A 110 7.15 4.09 26.72
C GLY A 110 8.57 3.53 26.66
N GLU A 111 8.81 2.43 25.94
CA GLU A 111 10.15 1.86 25.77
C GLU A 111 11.05 2.76 24.93
N TYR A 112 10.48 3.42 23.89
CA TYR A 112 11.18 4.35 23.02
C TYR A 112 10.40 5.64 22.84
N ASP A 113 11.12 6.76 22.69
CA ASP A 113 10.55 8.08 22.39
C ASP A 113 10.56 8.40 20.90
N ALA A 114 11.59 7.91 20.19
CA ALA A 114 11.74 8.11 18.75
C ALA A 114 12.22 6.83 18.07
N VAL A 115 11.48 6.33 17.09
CA VAL A 115 11.83 5.13 16.33
C VAL A 115 11.72 5.38 14.84
N LEU A 116 12.65 4.81 14.09
CA LEU A 116 12.55 4.72 12.65
C LEU A 116 11.73 3.47 12.30
N VAL A 117 10.74 3.61 11.43
CA VAL A 117 10.05 2.48 10.83
C VAL A 117 10.04 2.62 9.33
N GLY A 118 10.31 1.54 8.62
CA GLY A 118 10.29 1.57 7.17
C GLY A 118 10.06 0.20 6.57
N GLY A 119 10.03 0.16 5.26
CA GLY A 119 9.93 -1.08 4.53
C GLY A 119 10.67 -0.98 3.21
N VAL A 120 11.14 -2.11 2.72
CA VAL A 120 11.86 -2.21 1.45
C VAL A 120 11.61 -3.58 0.82
N GLU A 121 11.50 -3.61 -0.50
CA GLU A 121 11.62 -4.84 -1.27
C GLU A 121 12.36 -4.57 -2.57
N LYS A 122 13.20 -5.52 -2.97
CA LYS A 122 13.96 -5.52 -4.21
C LYS A 122 13.62 -6.80 -4.97
N MET A 123 12.70 -6.68 -5.93
CA MET A 123 12.07 -7.85 -6.57
C MET A 123 12.49 -8.05 -8.02
N THR A 124 13.02 -6.99 -8.67
CA THR A 124 13.14 -6.99 -10.14
C THR A 124 14.42 -7.61 -10.68
N ASP A 125 15.33 -8.08 -9.82
CA ASP A 125 16.58 -8.75 -10.24
C ASP A 125 16.36 -10.21 -10.66
N LEU A 126 15.21 -10.80 -10.29
CA LEU A 126 14.85 -12.15 -10.65
C LEU A 126 13.95 -12.19 -11.90
N PRO A 127 14.00 -13.27 -12.69
CA PRO A 127 13.01 -13.55 -13.72
C PRO A 127 11.59 -13.58 -13.14
N THR A 128 10.59 -13.14 -13.90
CA THR A 128 9.18 -13.05 -13.45
C THR A 128 8.67 -14.36 -12.85
N ALA A 129 9.06 -15.51 -13.39
CA ALA A 129 8.66 -16.82 -12.85
C ALA A 129 9.18 -17.06 -11.43
N ASP A 130 10.43 -16.67 -11.16
CA ASP A 130 11.05 -16.84 -9.84
C ASP A 130 10.45 -15.85 -8.82
N VAL A 131 10.15 -14.61 -9.27
CA VAL A 131 9.40 -13.64 -8.44
C VAL A 131 8.01 -14.18 -8.10
N THR A 132 7.30 -14.76 -9.09
CA THR A 132 5.98 -15.34 -8.87
C THR A 132 6.04 -16.48 -7.85
N ASN A 133 7.05 -17.35 -7.93
CA ASN A 133 7.26 -18.44 -6.98
C ASN A 133 7.59 -17.91 -5.58
N ALA A 134 8.44 -16.87 -5.46
CA ALA A 134 8.75 -16.25 -4.18
C ALA A 134 7.50 -15.61 -3.54
N LEU A 135 6.69 -14.90 -4.34
CA LEU A 135 5.42 -14.31 -3.87
C LEU A 135 4.39 -15.38 -3.47
N ALA A 136 4.37 -16.52 -4.16
CA ALA A 136 3.47 -17.63 -3.86
C ALA A 136 3.72 -18.23 -2.47
N SER A 137 4.93 -18.07 -1.90
CA SER A 137 5.22 -18.55 -0.53
C SER A 137 4.43 -17.83 0.57
N ALA A 138 3.70 -16.77 0.23
CA ALA A 138 2.72 -16.13 1.12
C ALA A 138 1.38 -16.89 1.22
N ALA A 139 1.15 -17.89 0.35
CA ALA A 139 -0.02 -18.77 0.39
C ALA A 139 0.33 -20.09 1.08
N ASP A 140 -0.68 -20.90 1.40
CA ASP A 140 -0.46 -22.20 2.02
C ASP A 140 0.27 -23.16 1.07
N THR A 141 1.48 -23.57 1.47
CA THR A 141 2.35 -24.43 0.65
C THR A 141 1.93 -25.89 0.63
N LEU A 142 0.97 -26.30 1.44
CA LEU A 142 0.44 -27.66 1.48
C LEU A 142 -0.90 -27.77 0.74
N LEU A 143 -1.73 -26.72 0.73
CA LEU A 143 -3.08 -26.74 0.18
C LEU A 143 -3.20 -25.94 -1.11
N GLU A 144 -2.71 -24.69 -1.12
CA GLU A 144 -2.95 -23.73 -2.23
C GLU A 144 -1.91 -23.85 -3.34
N ILE A 145 -0.62 -23.92 -2.97
CA ILE A 145 0.47 -23.99 -3.96
C ILE A 145 0.45 -25.29 -4.76
N PRO A 146 0.24 -26.49 -4.16
CA PRO A 146 0.16 -27.73 -4.93
C PRO A 146 -1.03 -27.80 -5.89
N ALA A 147 -2.09 -27.03 -5.62
CA ALA A 147 -3.23 -26.86 -6.54
C ALA A 147 -2.90 -25.98 -7.76
N GLY A 148 -1.69 -25.39 -7.82
CA GLY A 148 -1.23 -24.56 -8.94
C GLY A 148 -1.59 -23.08 -8.81
N PHE A 149 -2.00 -22.63 -7.64
CA PHE A 149 -2.33 -21.22 -7.42
C PHE A 149 -1.07 -20.34 -7.40
N THR A 150 -1.22 -19.19 -8.02
CA THR A 150 -0.34 -18.02 -7.89
C THR A 150 -1.15 -16.85 -7.32
N SER A 151 -0.51 -15.77 -6.91
CA SER A 151 -1.23 -14.60 -6.37
C SER A 151 -2.36 -14.11 -7.30
N PRO A 152 -2.15 -13.96 -8.65
CA PRO A 152 -3.26 -13.64 -9.56
C PRO A 152 -4.39 -14.67 -9.54
N GLY A 153 -4.08 -15.96 -9.47
CA GLY A 153 -5.08 -17.04 -9.43
C GLY A 153 -5.95 -16.99 -8.17
N LEU A 154 -5.33 -16.76 -7.01
CA LEU A 154 -6.05 -16.62 -5.73
C LEU A 154 -7.01 -15.43 -5.76
N TYR A 155 -6.55 -14.26 -6.19
CA TYR A 155 -7.42 -13.07 -6.29
C TYR A 155 -8.46 -13.18 -7.41
N ALA A 156 -8.16 -13.92 -8.49
CA ALA A 156 -9.13 -14.23 -9.54
C ALA A 156 -10.29 -15.09 -9.02
N THR A 157 -10.02 -16.03 -8.10
CA THR A 157 -11.06 -16.82 -7.43
C THR A 157 -11.97 -15.92 -6.59
N MET A 158 -11.40 -14.99 -5.82
CA MET A 158 -12.16 -13.99 -5.05
C MET A 158 -12.98 -13.09 -5.98
N ALA A 159 -12.38 -12.60 -7.07
CA ALA A 159 -13.05 -11.76 -8.06
C ALA A 159 -14.23 -12.48 -8.69
N THR A 160 -14.05 -13.74 -9.10
CA THR A 160 -15.13 -14.56 -9.69
C THR A 160 -16.28 -14.74 -8.71
N ALA A 161 -15.98 -15.08 -7.45
CA ALA A 161 -16.99 -15.23 -6.41
C ALA A 161 -17.73 -13.91 -6.15
N TYR A 162 -17.03 -12.78 -6.12
CA TYR A 162 -17.64 -11.46 -5.92
C TYR A 162 -18.56 -11.07 -7.07
N LEU A 163 -18.08 -11.20 -8.32
CA LEU A 163 -18.85 -10.87 -9.52
C LEU A 163 -20.15 -11.72 -9.60
N ASP A 164 -20.05 -13.00 -9.31
CA ASP A 164 -21.21 -13.91 -9.32
C ASP A 164 -22.21 -13.57 -8.22
N LYS A 165 -21.75 -13.48 -6.97
CA LYS A 165 -22.62 -13.23 -5.82
C LYS A 165 -23.41 -11.93 -5.89
N TYR A 166 -22.75 -10.86 -6.35
CA TYR A 166 -23.35 -9.52 -6.37
C TYR A 166 -23.82 -9.09 -7.76
N HIS A 167 -23.76 -9.98 -8.76
CA HIS A 167 -24.06 -9.67 -10.16
C HIS A 167 -23.34 -8.40 -10.62
N ALA A 168 -22.08 -8.26 -10.20
CA ALA A 168 -21.29 -7.06 -10.42
C ALA A 168 -20.81 -7.01 -11.88
N ASP A 169 -20.74 -5.79 -12.43
CA ASP A 169 -20.20 -5.55 -13.76
C ASP A 169 -18.66 -5.74 -13.74
N PRO A 170 -18.08 -6.66 -14.53
CA PRO A 170 -16.63 -6.84 -14.61
C PRO A 170 -15.87 -5.57 -15.01
N GLU A 171 -16.50 -4.59 -15.65
CA GLU A 171 -15.89 -3.31 -16.00
C GLU A 171 -15.51 -2.46 -14.79
N ALA A 172 -16.09 -2.74 -13.62
CA ALA A 172 -15.69 -2.11 -12.38
C ALA A 172 -14.20 -2.34 -12.06
N LEU A 173 -13.65 -3.51 -12.44
CA LEU A 173 -12.22 -3.79 -12.30
C LEU A 173 -11.38 -2.84 -13.16
N ALA A 174 -11.77 -2.68 -14.44
CA ALA A 174 -11.11 -1.76 -15.35
C ALA A 174 -11.22 -0.29 -14.89
N GLN A 175 -12.36 0.10 -14.31
CA GLN A 175 -12.60 1.44 -13.80
C GLN A 175 -11.65 1.77 -12.62
N VAL A 176 -11.42 0.82 -11.71
CA VAL A 176 -10.42 0.96 -10.64
C VAL A 176 -9.02 1.16 -11.24
N ALA A 177 -8.64 0.36 -12.24
CA ALA A 177 -7.33 0.49 -12.88
C ALA A 177 -7.17 1.86 -13.57
N ILE A 178 -8.18 2.34 -14.31
CA ILE A 178 -8.18 3.67 -14.97
C ILE A 178 -7.99 4.76 -13.92
N LYS A 179 -8.77 4.73 -12.84
CA LYS A 179 -8.69 5.70 -11.74
C LYS A 179 -7.28 5.72 -11.12
N ASN A 180 -6.75 4.55 -10.77
CA ASN A 180 -5.45 4.47 -10.10
C ASN A 180 -4.30 4.90 -11.02
N HIS A 181 -4.35 4.60 -12.32
CA HIS A 181 -3.40 5.15 -13.28
C HIS A 181 -3.52 6.67 -13.46
N SER A 182 -4.74 7.21 -13.44
CA SER A 182 -4.94 8.66 -13.46
C SER A 182 -4.33 9.35 -12.24
N ASN A 183 -4.48 8.76 -11.05
CA ASN A 183 -3.85 9.25 -9.82
C ASN A 183 -2.31 9.09 -9.86
N GLY A 184 -1.82 7.94 -10.32
CA GLY A 184 -0.38 7.66 -10.44
C GLY A 184 0.33 8.57 -11.44
N ALA A 185 -0.36 9.01 -12.49
CA ALA A 185 0.17 9.99 -13.45
C ALA A 185 0.58 11.31 -12.79
N LEU A 186 -0.03 11.66 -11.67
CA LEU A 186 0.27 12.86 -10.89
C LEU A 186 1.32 12.61 -9.79
N ASN A 187 1.85 11.39 -9.67
CA ASN A 187 2.80 11.01 -8.64
C ASN A 187 4.15 10.67 -9.25
N GLU A 188 5.11 11.57 -9.13
CA GLU A 188 6.49 11.39 -9.65
C GLU A 188 7.23 10.17 -9.08
N LYS A 189 6.80 9.69 -7.90
CA LYS A 189 7.34 8.50 -7.24
C LYS A 189 6.71 7.20 -7.78
N ALA A 190 5.65 7.28 -8.58
CA ALA A 190 4.98 6.11 -9.12
C ALA A 190 5.82 5.42 -10.20
N GLN A 191 5.80 4.09 -10.21
CA GLN A 191 6.39 3.27 -11.27
C GLN A 191 5.71 3.54 -12.61
N PHE A 192 4.37 3.53 -12.63
CA PHE A 192 3.57 3.96 -13.77
C PHE A 192 3.08 5.39 -13.56
N ASN A 193 3.98 6.34 -13.75
CA ASN A 193 3.66 7.77 -13.76
C ASN A 193 3.02 8.16 -15.10
N GLN A 194 1.95 7.43 -15.47
CA GLN A 194 1.22 7.56 -16.73
C GLN A 194 -0.23 7.15 -16.55
N SER A 195 -1.15 7.95 -17.10
CA SER A 195 -2.56 7.58 -17.23
C SER A 195 -2.75 6.49 -18.29
N ILE A 196 -3.92 5.87 -18.33
CA ILE A 196 -4.27 4.94 -19.42
C ILE A 196 -4.29 5.68 -20.77
N GLN A 197 -4.70 6.95 -20.80
CA GLN A 197 -4.62 7.77 -22.01
C GLN A 197 -3.19 7.94 -22.51
N ASP A 198 -2.23 8.17 -21.62
CA ASP A 198 -0.80 8.27 -21.98
C ASP A 198 -0.29 6.93 -22.52
N VAL A 199 -0.67 5.82 -21.92
CA VAL A 199 -0.33 4.47 -22.42
C VAL A 199 -0.91 4.24 -23.80
N MET A 200 -2.17 4.60 -24.04
CA MET A 200 -2.82 4.53 -25.37
C MET A 200 -2.07 5.35 -26.41
N ALA A 201 -1.76 6.60 -26.07
CA ALA A 201 -1.03 7.51 -26.96
C ALA A 201 0.36 6.95 -27.31
N GLY A 202 1.09 6.43 -26.30
CA GLY A 202 2.38 5.81 -26.49
C GLY A 202 2.34 4.56 -27.38
N LYS A 203 1.33 3.69 -27.21
CA LYS A 203 1.15 2.50 -28.07
C LYS A 203 0.79 2.89 -29.52
N LYS A 204 -0.08 3.89 -29.74
CA LYS A 204 -0.41 4.41 -31.08
C LYS A 204 0.83 4.98 -31.76
N ALA A 205 1.60 5.81 -31.08
CA ALA A 205 2.84 6.37 -31.59
C ALA A 205 3.88 5.29 -31.95
N LYS A 206 4.01 4.25 -31.11
CA LYS A 206 4.92 3.12 -31.37
C LYS A 206 4.49 2.33 -32.60
N ALA A 207 3.20 2.04 -32.77
CA ALA A 207 2.66 1.35 -33.96
C ALA A 207 2.95 2.15 -35.23
N LEU A 208 2.66 3.46 -35.22
CA LEU A 208 2.94 4.37 -36.34
C LEU A 208 4.43 4.36 -36.72
N LYS A 209 5.32 4.47 -35.72
CA LYS A 209 6.78 4.45 -35.95
C LYS A 209 7.27 3.15 -36.57
N LYS A 210 6.60 2.02 -36.26
CA LYS A 210 6.96 0.71 -36.78
C LYS A 210 6.28 0.38 -38.12
N GLY A 211 5.38 1.22 -38.64
CA GLY A 211 4.55 0.94 -39.79
C GLY A 211 3.53 -0.17 -39.58
N GLU A 212 3.18 -0.44 -38.30
CA GLU A 212 2.15 -1.39 -37.89
C GLU A 212 0.77 -0.72 -37.93
N PRO A 213 -0.34 -1.49 -38.05
CA PRO A 213 -1.69 -0.93 -37.95
C PRO A 213 -1.85 -0.17 -36.61
N VAL A 214 -2.26 1.10 -36.68
CA VAL A 214 -2.46 1.94 -35.50
C VAL A 214 -3.78 1.54 -34.83
N PRO A 215 -3.77 1.22 -33.51
CA PRO A 215 -4.99 0.91 -32.78
C PRO A 215 -5.98 2.09 -32.76
N VAL A 216 -7.27 1.77 -32.81
CA VAL A 216 -8.37 2.77 -32.95
C VAL A 216 -9.18 2.97 -31.66
N TRP A 217 -8.59 2.79 -30.48
CA TRP A 217 -9.27 3.05 -29.23
C TRP A 217 -9.63 4.55 -29.11
N GLU A 218 -10.88 4.86 -28.83
CA GLU A 218 -11.37 6.22 -28.58
C GLU A 218 -11.42 6.52 -27.08
N THR A 219 -11.71 5.49 -26.27
CA THR A 219 -11.85 5.60 -24.81
C THR A 219 -10.88 4.69 -24.08
N GLU A 220 -10.59 5.02 -22.81
CA GLU A 220 -9.78 4.16 -21.93
C GLU A 220 -10.43 2.79 -21.72
N MET A 221 -11.77 2.73 -21.64
CA MET A 221 -12.50 1.48 -21.48
C MET A 221 -12.35 0.58 -22.72
N GLU A 222 -12.34 1.13 -23.94
CA GLU A 222 -12.07 0.35 -25.15
C GLU A 222 -10.66 -0.26 -25.13
N PHE A 223 -9.67 0.51 -24.68
CA PHE A 223 -8.32 -0.02 -24.45
C PHE A 223 -8.31 -1.15 -23.44
N MET A 224 -9.02 -0.99 -22.32
CA MET A 224 -9.09 -2.00 -21.27
C MET A 224 -9.78 -3.30 -21.70
N ARG A 225 -10.70 -3.22 -22.65
CA ARG A 225 -11.37 -4.40 -23.28
C ARG A 225 -10.52 -5.12 -24.32
N ASP A 226 -9.53 -4.44 -24.91
CA ASP A 226 -8.69 -5.02 -25.97
C ASP A 226 -7.75 -6.10 -25.41
N ALA A 227 -8.01 -7.36 -25.76
CA ALA A 227 -7.25 -8.51 -25.28
C ALA A 227 -5.76 -8.51 -25.71
N LYS A 228 -5.37 -7.75 -26.75
CA LYS A 228 -3.96 -7.61 -27.14
C LYS A 228 -3.26 -6.52 -26.33
N ALA A 229 -3.97 -5.46 -25.99
CA ALA A 229 -3.44 -4.34 -25.20
C ALA A 229 -3.45 -4.67 -23.70
N ASN A 230 -4.46 -5.39 -23.24
CA ASN A 230 -4.73 -5.78 -21.85
C ASN A 230 -5.08 -7.30 -21.78
N PRO A 231 -4.07 -8.19 -21.95
CA PRO A 231 -4.30 -9.63 -21.98
C PRO A 231 -4.82 -10.17 -20.64
N MET A 232 -5.56 -11.28 -20.71
CA MET A 232 -6.02 -12.03 -19.54
C MET A 232 -4.82 -12.68 -18.84
N ILE A 233 -4.74 -12.51 -17.52
CA ILE A 233 -3.74 -13.15 -16.66
C ILE A 233 -4.34 -14.35 -15.94
N ALA A 234 -5.45 -14.16 -15.24
CA ALA A 234 -6.26 -15.19 -14.59
C ALA A 234 -7.70 -14.71 -14.56
N TRP A 235 -8.62 -15.43 -15.20
CA TRP A 235 -10.03 -14.98 -15.30
C TRP A 235 -10.62 -14.61 -13.94
N PRO A 236 -11.25 -13.41 -13.74
CA PRO A 236 -11.51 -12.36 -14.74
C PRO A 236 -10.41 -11.29 -14.83
N LEU A 237 -9.28 -11.43 -14.12
CA LEU A 237 -8.24 -10.43 -14.02
C LEU A 237 -7.37 -10.36 -15.28
N ARG A 238 -7.17 -9.16 -15.78
CA ARG A 238 -6.29 -8.82 -16.90
C ARG A 238 -4.99 -8.17 -16.42
N LEU A 239 -4.07 -7.91 -17.34
CA LEU A 239 -2.76 -7.31 -17.02
C LEU A 239 -2.89 -6.01 -16.21
N PHE A 240 -3.79 -5.11 -16.61
CA PHE A 240 -4.00 -3.84 -15.90
C PHE A 240 -4.81 -3.99 -14.61
N ASP A 241 -5.30 -5.18 -14.27
CA ASP A 241 -5.88 -5.46 -12.95
C ASP A 241 -4.84 -5.88 -11.92
N CYS A 242 -3.61 -6.19 -12.34
CA CYS A 242 -2.52 -6.65 -11.49
C CYS A 242 -1.56 -5.50 -11.16
N SER A 243 -1.07 -5.42 -9.92
CA SER A 243 0.04 -4.53 -9.57
C SER A 243 1.36 -5.01 -10.22
N PRO A 244 2.29 -4.10 -10.54
CA PRO A 244 3.57 -4.48 -11.11
C PRO A 244 4.53 -5.06 -10.07
N ILE A 245 5.47 -5.89 -10.52
CA ILE A 245 6.68 -6.22 -9.76
C ILE A 245 7.51 -4.95 -9.62
N SER A 246 7.91 -4.60 -8.41
CA SER A 246 8.50 -3.30 -8.10
C SER A 246 9.64 -3.40 -7.10
N ASP A 247 10.61 -2.51 -7.25
CA ASP A 247 11.60 -2.19 -6.24
C ASP A 247 11.23 -0.88 -5.56
N GLY A 248 11.54 -0.75 -4.27
CA GLY A 248 11.33 0.51 -3.57
C GLY A 248 11.40 0.40 -2.06
N ALA A 249 11.53 1.55 -1.43
CA ALA A 249 11.54 1.71 0.02
C ALA A 249 10.71 2.90 0.46
N ALA A 250 10.17 2.82 1.67
CA ALA A 250 9.48 3.93 2.35
C ALA A 250 9.81 3.91 3.84
N VAL A 251 9.81 5.08 4.48
CA VAL A 251 10.26 5.23 5.86
C VAL A 251 9.52 6.37 6.56
N LEU A 252 9.29 6.22 7.86
CA LEU A 252 8.66 7.20 8.75
C LEU A 252 9.53 7.36 10.00
N LEU A 253 9.52 8.56 10.59
CA LEU A 253 9.96 8.78 11.97
C LEU A 253 8.73 8.87 12.86
N LEU A 254 8.59 7.91 13.78
CA LEU A 254 7.57 7.92 14.82
C LEU A 254 8.17 8.46 16.11
N VAL A 255 7.43 9.36 16.76
CA VAL A 255 7.84 9.96 18.03
C VAL A 255 6.69 10.00 19.01
N SER A 256 7.02 9.95 20.31
CA SER A 256 6.02 10.19 21.35
C SER A 256 5.64 11.67 21.40
N GLU A 257 4.45 11.96 21.88
CA GLU A 257 3.99 13.34 22.11
C GLU A 257 4.92 14.14 23.06
N ASP A 258 5.61 13.45 23.97
CA ASP A 258 6.52 14.07 24.94
C ASP A 258 7.75 14.75 24.31
N VAL A 259 8.17 14.24 23.14
CA VAL A 259 9.34 14.76 22.43
C VAL A 259 9.03 15.31 21.04
N VAL A 260 7.79 15.26 20.58
CA VAL A 260 7.40 15.62 19.20
C VAL A 260 7.83 17.03 18.82
N SER A 261 7.77 17.98 19.75
CA SER A 261 8.17 19.38 19.55
C SER A 261 9.66 19.56 19.22
N LYS A 262 10.50 18.55 19.43
CA LYS A 262 11.90 18.56 18.99
C LYS A 262 12.05 18.35 17.49
N PHE A 263 11.05 17.74 16.83
CA PHE A 263 11.13 17.32 15.43
C PHE A 263 10.22 18.16 14.52
N THR A 264 9.00 18.49 14.97
CA THR A 264 8.02 19.22 14.16
C THR A 264 7.06 20.03 15.03
N ASP A 265 6.53 21.11 14.46
CA ASP A 265 5.46 21.91 15.04
C ASP A 265 4.08 21.48 14.46
N HIS A 266 4.06 20.63 13.43
CA HIS A 266 2.85 20.17 12.75
C HIS A 266 2.73 18.63 12.71
N PRO A 267 2.68 17.95 13.87
CA PRO A 267 2.65 16.49 13.92
C PRO A 267 1.33 15.91 13.38
N ILE A 268 1.42 14.76 12.70
CA ILE A 268 0.24 13.93 12.39
C ILE A 268 0.19 12.79 13.40
N PHE A 269 -0.88 12.72 14.18
CA PHE A 269 -1.03 11.74 15.26
C PHE A 269 -1.65 10.44 14.76
N VAL A 270 -1.28 9.34 15.39
CA VAL A 270 -1.96 8.05 15.26
C VAL A 270 -3.23 8.09 16.11
N ALA A 271 -4.39 8.12 15.47
CA ALA A 271 -5.70 8.15 16.15
C ALA A 271 -6.19 6.75 16.51
N GLY A 272 -5.96 5.77 15.65
CA GLY A 272 -6.41 4.39 15.86
C GLY A 272 -5.60 3.38 15.10
N ILE A 273 -5.48 2.18 15.68
CA ILE A 273 -4.79 1.05 15.05
C ILE A 273 -5.59 -0.23 15.21
N GLY A 274 -5.51 -1.10 14.22
CA GLY A 274 -6.10 -2.43 14.28
C GLY A 274 -5.28 -3.44 13.48
N GLN A 275 -5.21 -4.65 13.98
CA GLN A 275 -4.61 -5.79 13.31
C GLN A 275 -5.43 -7.03 13.58
N ALA A 276 -5.65 -7.83 12.55
CA ALA A 276 -6.32 -9.12 12.67
C ALA A 276 -5.76 -10.10 11.64
N SER A 277 -5.89 -11.39 11.96
CA SER A 277 -5.51 -12.49 11.07
C SER A 277 -6.70 -13.39 10.77
N ASP A 278 -6.59 -14.14 9.68
CA ASP A 278 -7.57 -15.13 9.22
C ASP A 278 -6.84 -16.36 8.64
N GLY A 279 -7.57 -17.43 8.33
CA GLY A 279 -7.04 -18.61 7.67
C GLY A 279 -6.65 -18.37 6.20
N ALA A 280 -6.01 -19.38 5.60
CA ALA A 280 -5.76 -19.44 4.17
C ALA A 280 -7.06 -19.33 3.37
N LEU A 281 -6.99 -18.94 2.11
CA LEU A 281 -8.18 -18.73 1.29
C LEU A 281 -9.07 -19.99 1.21
N ALA A 282 -8.44 -21.16 1.14
CA ALA A 282 -9.12 -22.46 1.09
C ALA A 282 -9.93 -22.81 2.36
N GLU A 283 -9.66 -22.13 3.48
CA GLU A 283 -10.34 -22.37 4.77
C GLU A 283 -11.47 -21.39 5.06
N ARG A 284 -11.67 -20.37 4.21
CA ARG A 284 -12.63 -19.30 4.46
C ARG A 284 -14.05 -19.67 4.10
N GLU A 285 -14.98 -19.21 4.92
CA GLU A 285 -16.42 -19.33 4.65
C GLU A 285 -16.90 -18.42 3.52
N SER A 286 -16.23 -17.28 3.32
CA SER A 286 -16.56 -16.30 2.28
C SER A 286 -15.33 -15.91 1.48
N LEU A 287 -15.47 -15.88 0.15
CA LEU A 287 -14.46 -15.40 -0.80
C LEU A 287 -14.72 -13.94 -1.25
N THR A 288 -15.80 -13.32 -0.77
CA THR A 288 -16.25 -12.00 -1.22
C THR A 288 -15.96 -10.89 -0.22
N GLU A 289 -15.16 -11.17 0.78
CA GLU A 289 -14.72 -10.23 1.82
C GLU A 289 -13.37 -10.66 2.39
N ILE A 290 -12.67 -9.72 3.01
CA ILE A 290 -11.48 -9.99 3.82
C ILE A 290 -11.85 -9.73 5.28
N ALA A 291 -12.32 -10.77 5.98
CA ALA A 291 -12.84 -10.64 7.34
C ALA A 291 -11.80 -10.09 8.34
N SER A 292 -10.50 -10.39 8.15
CA SER A 292 -9.41 -9.79 8.92
C SER A 292 -9.36 -8.27 8.73
N ALA A 293 -9.56 -7.76 7.51
CA ALA A 293 -9.58 -6.32 7.22
C ALA A 293 -10.76 -5.62 7.94
N SER A 294 -11.95 -6.20 7.87
CA SER A 294 -13.12 -5.66 8.61
C SER A 294 -12.91 -5.67 10.12
N ARG A 295 -12.26 -6.72 10.66
CA ARG A 295 -11.94 -6.77 12.10
C ARG A 295 -10.89 -5.72 12.48
N ALA A 296 -9.85 -5.55 11.68
CA ALA A 296 -8.81 -4.53 11.90
C ALA A 296 -9.39 -3.11 11.81
N ALA A 297 -10.23 -2.82 10.81
CA ALA A 297 -10.90 -1.53 10.67
C ALA A 297 -11.78 -1.20 11.88
N LYS A 298 -12.60 -2.14 12.34
CA LYS A 298 -13.44 -1.97 13.56
C LYS A 298 -12.60 -1.66 14.81
N GLN A 299 -11.43 -2.29 14.96
CA GLN A 299 -10.52 -2.00 16.06
C GLN A 299 -9.96 -0.58 15.99
N ALA A 300 -9.53 -0.16 14.78
CA ALA A 300 -8.98 1.18 14.56
C ALA A 300 -10.02 2.27 14.79
N TYR A 301 -11.24 2.12 14.26
CA TYR A 301 -12.35 3.05 14.50
C TYR A 301 -12.73 3.14 15.97
N ALA A 302 -12.86 2.00 16.65
CA ALA A 302 -13.20 1.97 18.07
C ALA A 302 -12.13 2.67 18.93
N MET A 303 -10.82 2.53 18.58
CA MET A 303 -9.73 3.23 19.27
C MET A 303 -9.76 4.73 19.01
N ALA A 304 -10.00 5.14 17.76
CA ALA A 304 -10.07 6.55 17.37
C ALA A 304 -11.35 7.25 17.85
N GLY A 305 -12.39 6.49 18.21
CA GLY A 305 -13.69 7.05 18.61
C GLY A 305 -14.46 7.70 17.46
N ILE A 306 -14.26 7.22 16.23
CA ILE A 306 -14.88 7.75 15.01
C ILE A 306 -15.55 6.64 14.19
N THR A 307 -16.23 7.02 13.13
CA THR A 307 -16.92 6.15 12.18
C THR A 307 -16.26 6.22 10.79
N PRO A 308 -16.58 5.31 9.85
CA PRO A 308 -16.10 5.41 8.48
C PRO A 308 -16.42 6.76 7.79
N ASP A 309 -17.55 7.38 8.13
CA ASP A 309 -18.00 8.65 7.56
C ASP A 309 -17.10 9.85 7.97
N ASP A 310 -16.31 9.70 9.02
CA ASP A 310 -15.37 10.73 9.48
C ASP A 310 -14.04 10.70 8.68
N ILE A 311 -13.78 9.62 7.92
CA ILE A 311 -12.53 9.47 7.14
C ILE A 311 -12.62 10.28 5.85
N ASN A 312 -11.67 11.18 5.66
CA ASN A 312 -11.64 12.03 4.47
C ASN A 312 -11.13 11.28 3.22
N PHE A 313 -10.21 10.32 3.38
CA PHE A 313 -9.64 9.52 2.28
C PHE A 313 -8.90 8.30 2.84
N ALA A 314 -8.67 7.32 1.96
CA ALA A 314 -7.92 6.12 2.31
C ALA A 314 -6.88 5.71 1.25
N GLU A 315 -5.76 5.17 1.72
CA GLU A 315 -4.83 4.37 0.92
C GLU A 315 -5.05 2.90 1.26
N VAL A 316 -5.63 2.14 0.34
CA VAL A 316 -5.97 0.72 0.55
C VAL A 316 -5.06 -0.20 -0.27
N HIS A 317 -5.04 -1.47 0.10
CA HIS A 317 -4.25 -2.49 -0.55
C HIS A 317 -4.94 -2.98 -1.83
N ASP A 318 -4.56 -2.43 -2.97
CA ASP A 318 -5.06 -2.74 -4.31
C ASP A 318 -4.03 -3.52 -5.14
N CYS A 319 -3.45 -4.56 -4.56
CA CYS A 319 -2.53 -5.44 -5.32
C CYS A 319 -3.19 -6.03 -6.58
N PHE A 320 -4.51 -6.15 -6.55
CA PHE A 320 -5.41 -6.38 -7.69
C PHE A 320 -6.61 -5.46 -7.59
N THR A 321 -7.22 -5.11 -8.72
CA THR A 321 -8.35 -4.16 -8.74
C THR A 321 -9.54 -4.61 -7.92
N ILE A 322 -9.82 -5.92 -7.86
CA ILE A 322 -10.87 -6.48 -6.98
C ILE A 322 -10.59 -6.22 -5.50
N ALA A 323 -9.33 -6.19 -5.09
CA ALA A 323 -8.96 -5.94 -3.71
C ALA A 323 -9.33 -4.51 -3.26
N GLU A 324 -9.26 -3.50 -4.14
CA GLU A 324 -9.75 -2.15 -3.82
C GLU A 324 -11.27 -2.14 -3.63
N ILE A 325 -12.02 -2.81 -4.51
CA ILE A 325 -13.48 -2.91 -4.40
C ILE A 325 -13.87 -3.53 -3.06
N MET A 326 -13.26 -4.68 -2.72
CA MET A 326 -13.54 -5.37 -1.46
C MET A 326 -13.07 -4.54 -0.25
N ALA A 327 -11.90 -3.90 -0.33
CA ALA A 327 -11.38 -3.05 0.74
C ALA A 327 -12.31 -1.88 1.05
N SER A 328 -12.91 -1.25 0.04
CA SER A 328 -13.86 -0.14 0.23
C SER A 328 -15.10 -0.54 1.05
N GLU A 329 -15.49 -1.82 0.95
CA GLU A 329 -16.56 -2.42 1.74
C GLU A 329 -16.06 -2.88 3.12
N ASP A 330 -14.86 -3.48 3.17
CA ASP A 330 -14.26 -4.01 4.40
C ASP A 330 -13.98 -2.91 5.43
N ILE A 331 -13.52 -1.73 4.97
CA ILE A 331 -13.30 -0.55 5.83
C ILE A 331 -14.58 0.25 6.11
N GLY A 332 -15.71 -0.15 5.51
CA GLY A 332 -17.04 0.41 5.79
C GLY A 332 -17.40 1.66 5.01
N PHE A 333 -16.70 2.02 3.93
CA PHE A 333 -17.08 3.15 3.08
C PHE A 333 -18.34 2.86 2.28
N PHE A 334 -18.53 1.62 1.86
CA PHE A 334 -19.73 1.19 1.14
C PHE A 334 -20.28 -0.10 1.73
N PRO A 335 -21.60 -0.32 1.63
CA PRO A 335 -22.21 -1.60 2.01
C PRO A 335 -21.68 -2.77 1.18
N ARG A 336 -21.73 -3.98 1.74
CA ARG A 336 -21.34 -5.20 1.03
C ARG A 336 -22.08 -5.35 -0.30
N GLY A 337 -21.32 -5.58 -1.37
CA GLY A 337 -21.82 -5.73 -2.74
C GLY A 337 -22.13 -4.41 -3.46
N GLU A 338 -21.79 -3.25 -2.88
CA GLU A 338 -21.99 -1.93 -3.49
C GLU A 338 -20.67 -1.26 -3.93
N GLY A 339 -19.51 -1.77 -3.48
CA GLY A 339 -18.20 -1.19 -3.81
C GLY A 339 -17.92 -1.13 -5.32
N TRP A 340 -18.36 -2.13 -6.09
CA TRP A 340 -18.22 -2.11 -7.54
C TRP A 340 -19.04 -1.00 -8.20
N LYS A 341 -20.25 -0.72 -7.71
CA LYS A 341 -21.09 0.40 -8.19
C LYS A 341 -20.42 1.73 -7.86
N ALA A 342 -19.90 1.85 -6.63
CA ALA A 342 -19.19 3.04 -6.20
C ALA A 342 -17.96 3.33 -7.08
N ALA A 343 -17.22 2.30 -7.50
CA ALA A 343 -16.12 2.43 -8.45
C ALA A 343 -16.61 2.90 -9.82
N MET A 344 -17.69 2.31 -10.36
CA MET A 344 -18.29 2.69 -11.64
C MET A 344 -18.86 4.11 -11.63
N GLU A 345 -19.42 4.56 -10.51
CA GLU A 345 -19.99 5.89 -10.32
C GLU A 345 -18.94 6.97 -9.97
N GLY A 346 -17.66 6.58 -9.85
CA GLY A 346 -16.57 7.50 -9.52
C GLY A 346 -16.55 7.98 -8.06
N LYS A 347 -17.28 7.32 -7.15
CA LYS A 347 -17.33 7.69 -5.72
C LYS A 347 -15.99 7.51 -5.01
N THR A 348 -15.11 6.64 -5.54
CA THR A 348 -13.76 6.42 -5.04
C THR A 348 -12.69 7.31 -5.71
N ALA A 349 -13.08 8.15 -6.68
CA ALA A 349 -12.18 9.08 -7.34
C ALA A 349 -11.74 10.21 -6.38
N ARG A 350 -10.67 10.95 -6.72
CA ARG A 350 -10.16 12.07 -5.90
C ARG A 350 -11.20 13.15 -5.60
N THR A 351 -12.20 13.29 -6.45
CA THR A 351 -13.33 14.23 -6.29
C THR A 351 -14.61 13.53 -5.85
N GLY A 352 -14.55 12.24 -5.56
CA GLY A 352 -15.68 11.42 -5.16
C GLY A 352 -16.01 11.54 -3.67
N GLU A 353 -16.98 10.76 -3.24
CA GLU A 353 -17.51 10.74 -1.87
C GLU A 353 -16.47 10.22 -0.87
N HIS A 354 -15.76 9.14 -1.23
CA HIS A 354 -14.70 8.52 -0.44
C HIS A 354 -13.45 8.32 -1.32
N PRO A 355 -12.56 9.31 -1.42
CA PRO A 355 -11.34 9.19 -2.22
C PRO A 355 -10.47 8.02 -1.76
N ILE A 356 -10.11 7.14 -2.69
CA ILE A 356 -9.26 5.97 -2.45
C ILE A 356 -8.05 5.99 -3.37
N ASN A 357 -6.85 5.69 -2.80
CA ASN A 357 -5.60 5.52 -3.53
C ASN A 357 -5.20 6.75 -4.35
N THR A 358 -5.19 7.91 -3.70
CA THR A 358 -4.79 9.19 -4.29
C THR A 358 -3.34 9.17 -4.80
N SER A 359 -2.51 8.31 -4.23
CA SER A 359 -1.12 8.08 -4.66
C SER A 359 -0.99 7.31 -5.98
N GLY A 360 -2.08 6.72 -6.49
CA GLY A 360 -2.10 5.75 -7.58
C GLY A 360 -2.23 4.30 -7.11
N GLY A 361 -2.33 4.08 -5.80
CA GLY A 361 -2.40 2.76 -5.19
C GLY A 361 -1.18 1.89 -5.49
N LEU A 362 -1.24 0.63 -5.11
CA LEU A 362 -0.22 -0.36 -5.46
C LEU A 362 -0.23 -0.64 -6.97
N LYS A 363 -1.40 -0.50 -7.59
CA LYS A 363 -1.66 -0.78 -8.99
C LYS A 363 -0.84 0.11 -9.92
N SER A 364 -0.72 1.40 -9.66
CA SER A 364 0.00 2.35 -10.50
C SER A 364 1.29 2.86 -9.85
N LYS A 365 1.25 3.17 -8.55
CA LYS A 365 2.44 3.61 -7.82
C LYS A 365 3.53 2.54 -7.79
N GLY A 366 3.14 1.25 -7.74
CA GLY A 366 4.03 0.11 -7.58
C GLY A 366 3.83 -0.60 -6.26
N HIS A 367 4.29 -1.85 -6.20
CA HIS A 367 4.09 -2.73 -5.04
C HIS A 367 5.39 -3.43 -4.59
N PRO A 368 6.42 -2.70 -4.13
CA PRO A 368 7.48 -3.33 -3.35
C PRO A 368 6.85 -3.82 -2.05
N VAL A 369 6.69 -5.15 -1.90
CA VAL A 369 5.74 -5.72 -0.92
C VAL A 369 6.02 -5.26 0.50
N GLY A 370 7.27 -5.28 0.96
CA GLY A 370 7.65 -4.82 2.30
C GLY A 370 7.51 -3.31 2.52
N ALA A 371 7.55 -2.50 1.45
CA ALA A 371 7.46 -1.05 1.55
C ALA A 371 6.02 -0.52 1.49
N SER A 372 5.10 -1.26 0.90
CA SER A 372 3.77 -0.74 0.50
C SER A 372 2.95 -0.17 1.65
N GLY A 373 2.90 -0.86 2.80
CA GLY A 373 2.15 -0.39 3.97
C GLY A 373 2.69 0.92 4.56
N VAL A 374 4.02 1.11 4.51
CA VAL A 374 4.66 2.36 4.94
C VAL A 374 4.43 3.48 3.91
N ALA A 375 4.50 3.16 2.62
CA ALA A 375 4.28 4.12 1.53
C ALA A 375 2.84 4.67 1.47
N GLN A 376 1.85 3.91 1.96
CA GLN A 376 0.48 4.40 2.15
C GLN A 376 0.46 5.56 3.15
N VAL A 377 1.21 5.46 4.24
CA VAL A 377 1.28 6.51 5.25
C VAL A 377 2.06 7.74 4.76
N VAL A 378 3.06 7.55 3.88
CA VAL A 378 3.74 8.69 3.22
C VAL A 378 2.74 9.56 2.46
N GLU A 379 1.82 8.96 1.72
CA GLU A 379 0.77 9.71 1.02
C GLU A 379 -0.20 10.36 2.00
N ILE A 380 -0.65 9.63 3.02
CA ILE A 380 -1.57 10.17 4.05
C ILE A 380 -0.95 11.40 4.70
N TRP A 381 0.30 11.32 5.10
CA TRP A 381 1.01 12.43 5.72
C TRP A 381 1.09 13.65 4.78
N LYS A 382 1.43 13.44 3.49
CA LYS A 382 1.50 14.51 2.48
C LYS A 382 0.13 15.18 2.26
N GLN A 383 -0.94 14.39 2.17
CA GLN A 383 -2.31 14.90 2.01
C GLN A 383 -2.75 15.74 3.23
N LEU A 384 -2.52 15.26 4.44
CA LEU A 384 -2.89 15.95 5.67
C LEU A 384 -2.08 17.26 5.88
N HIS A 385 -0.85 17.33 5.35
CA HIS A 385 -0.04 18.56 5.35
C HIS A 385 -0.39 19.52 4.20
N GLY A 386 -1.19 19.11 3.23
CA GLY A 386 -1.51 19.93 2.07
C GLY A 386 -0.39 20.05 1.04
N ILE A 387 0.52 19.09 1.00
CA ILE A 387 1.72 19.10 0.14
C ILE A 387 1.79 17.93 -0.85
N ALA A 388 0.65 17.31 -1.16
CA ALA A 388 0.60 16.20 -2.10
C ALA A 388 0.68 16.64 -3.59
N GLY A 389 0.96 17.92 -3.88
CA GLY A 389 1.09 18.45 -5.24
C GLY A 389 -0.23 18.41 -6.02
N GLU A 390 -0.18 18.04 -7.30
CA GLU A 390 -1.36 18.01 -8.18
C GLU A 390 -2.43 16.97 -7.76
N ARG A 391 -2.08 15.99 -6.94
CA ARG A 391 -3.01 15.00 -6.39
C ARG A 391 -3.62 15.39 -5.06
N GLN A 392 -3.29 16.60 -4.53
CA GLN A 392 -3.85 17.11 -3.29
C GLN A 392 -5.37 17.14 -3.34
N LEU A 393 -6.01 16.56 -2.33
CA LEU A 393 -7.45 16.63 -2.12
C LEU A 393 -7.87 18.01 -1.67
N LEU A 394 -9.07 18.43 -2.09
CA LEU A 394 -9.65 19.72 -1.73
C LEU A 394 -10.38 19.63 -0.38
N GLY A 395 -10.47 20.78 0.28
CA GLY A 395 -11.17 20.91 1.56
C GLY A 395 -10.27 20.69 2.77
N GLU A 396 -10.88 20.70 3.94
CA GLU A 396 -10.20 20.45 5.20
C GLU A 396 -10.06 18.93 5.43
N LEU A 397 -8.84 18.45 5.52
CA LEU A 397 -8.54 17.04 5.75
C LEU A 397 -8.13 16.86 7.20
N LYS A 398 -8.85 16.03 7.94
CA LYS A 398 -8.58 15.71 9.33
C LYS A 398 -8.11 14.27 9.54
N TYR A 399 -8.77 13.32 8.89
CA TYR A 399 -8.48 11.90 9.04
C TYR A 399 -8.10 11.23 7.72
N GLY A 400 -7.00 10.48 7.73
CA GLY A 400 -6.60 9.57 6.66
C GLY A 400 -6.45 8.15 7.17
N LEU A 401 -6.80 7.15 6.35
CA LEU A 401 -6.76 5.74 6.71
C LEU A 401 -5.81 4.97 5.80
N SER A 402 -4.92 4.15 6.37
CA SER A 402 -4.17 3.13 5.64
C SER A 402 -4.71 1.74 5.92
N HIS A 403 -4.84 0.93 4.86
CA HIS A 403 -5.26 -0.47 4.93
C HIS A 403 -4.26 -1.32 4.15
N ASN A 404 -3.56 -2.22 4.84
CA ASN A 404 -2.54 -3.08 4.25
C ASN A 404 -2.83 -4.55 4.54
N VAL A 405 -2.68 -5.41 3.53
CA VAL A 405 -3.07 -6.83 3.58
C VAL A 405 -1.91 -7.71 3.18
N GLY A 406 -1.71 -8.81 3.90
CA GLY A 406 -0.78 -9.89 3.60
C GLY A 406 -1.48 -11.10 2.98
N GLY A 407 -0.87 -11.64 1.92
CA GLY A 407 -1.44 -12.75 1.17
C GLY A 407 -2.79 -12.40 0.57
N THR A 408 -3.78 -13.25 0.76
CA THR A 408 -5.19 -13.00 0.39
C THR A 408 -6.02 -12.43 1.53
N GLY A 409 -5.38 -11.98 2.63
CA GLY A 409 -6.03 -11.47 3.83
C GLY A 409 -5.80 -12.36 5.06
N GLN A 410 -4.75 -13.21 5.05
CA GLN A 410 -4.31 -13.90 6.25
C GLN A 410 -3.92 -12.91 7.33
N THR A 411 -3.35 -11.77 6.96
CA THR A 411 -3.16 -10.62 7.85
C THR A 411 -3.73 -9.37 7.22
N ALA A 412 -4.36 -8.52 8.05
CA ALA A 412 -4.73 -7.17 7.70
C ALA A 412 -4.41 -6.21 8.84
N VAL A 413 -3.89 -5.04 8.48
CA VAL A 413 -3.65 -3.93 9.41
C VAL A 413 -4.33 -2.67 8.91
N VAL A 414 -4.91 -1.91 9.83
CA VAL A 414 -5.55 -0.61 9.55
C VAL A 414 -5.01 0.40 10.55
N HIS A 415 -4.57 1.56 10.03
CA HIS A 415 -4.14 2.68 10.86
C HIS A 415 -4.91 3.94 10.46
N ILE A 416 -5.33 4.72 11.44
CA ILE A 416 -6.01 6.00 11.25
C ILE A 416 -5.10 7.10 11.78
N PHE A 417 -4.88 8.10 10.95
CA PHE A 417 -4.04 9.25 11.25
C PHE A 417 -4.88 10.51 11.33
N GLU A 418 -4.55 11.37 12.28
CA GLU A 418 -5.27 12.59 12.58
C GLU A 418 -4.36 13.82 12.52
N LYS A 419 -4.79 14.84 11.77
CA LYS A 419 -4.26 16.20 11.88
C LYS A 419 -5.00 16.91 13.02
N ARG A 420 -4.29 17.27 14.06
CA ARG A 420 -4.81 18.08 15.18
C ARG A 420 -4.52 19.56 14.94
N ASN A 421 -5.51 20.40 15.22
CA ASN A 421 -5.39 21.86 15.12
C ASN A 421 -4.61 22.43 16.32
#